data_6c947ec0675d28db5c546898865ba390
#
_entry.id   6c947ec0675d28db5c546898865ba390
#
_cell.length_a   1.000
_cell.length_b   1.000
_cell.length_c   1.000
_cell.angle_alpha   90.00
_cell.angle_beta   90.00
_cell.angle_gamma   90.00
#
_symmetry.space_group_name_H-M   'P 1'
#
loop_
_entity.id
_entity.type
_entity.pdbx_description
1 polymer ?
#
loop_
_entity_poly.entity_id
_entity_poly.type
_entity_poly.pdbx_seq_one_letter_code
_entity_poly.pdbx_strand_id
1 'polypeptide(L)'
;MFDCPDILREFLFYLETIQGRSPKTVNGYYIELRTFLRYLKSVKILKKLPQDAEELAQIKIDDVTKELVCSVTLSDIYDFLHFSLDVLGNSTASRSRKIAAIRALYKYLTTKTNYLEENPAKNLDTPAQRKSIPKYLTLEESLKLLDSVQDESPAVTARDYCMLTLMLNCGMRVSELVGIDLTDIRDNTLRLLGKGNKERVVYLNDACLAALENYLKFRKPPETGTDRNALFLSAQNRRMTTRRVEQIVQKYLKASGLDGRGYSPHKLRHTAATLMLQNGVDVRAVQEVLGHEHLNTTEIYTHIDNEALRVAAKANPLSQVKTKGKIKDDDN
;
A
#
# COMPACT_ATOMS: atom_id res chain seq x y z
N MET A 1 22.30 4.82 3.27
CA MET A 1 22.72 4.01 2.10
C MET A 1 24.25 3.87 2.12
N PHE A 2 24.79 3.21 3.15
CA PHE A 2 26.24 3.15 3.38
C PHE A 2 27.00 2.22 2.42
N ASP A 3 26.31 1.33 1.69
CA ASP A 3 26.91 0.39 0.72
C ASP A 3 26.43 0.67 -0.73
N CYS A 4 26.13 1.92 -1.08
CA CYS A 4 25.61 2.27 -2.40
C CYS A 4 26.76 2.72 -3.32
N PRO A 5 27.09 1.99 -4.40
CA PRO A 5 28.09 2.41 -5.38
C PRO A 5 27.65 3.66 -6.14
N ASP A 6 28.62 4.44 -6.62
CA ASP A 6 28.38 5.75 -7.24
C ASP A 6 27.39 5.67 -8.41
N ILE A 7 27.56 4.71 -9.30
CA ILE A 7 26.69 4.53 -10.46
C ILE A 7 25.21 4.27 -10.05
N LEU A 8 24.98 3.54 -8.96
CA LEU A 8 23.63 3.32 -8.44
C LEU A 8 23.09 4.58 -7.75
N ARG A 9 23.95 5.30 -7.02
CA ARG A 9 23.60 6.56 -6.35
C ARG A 9 23.17 7.64 -7.35
N GLU A 10 23.89 7.80 -8.45
CA GLU A 10 23.53 8.71 -9.55
C GLU A 10 22.13 8.39 -10.11
N PHE A 11 21.84 7.11 -10.36
CA PHE A 11 20.53 6.69 -10.81
C PHE A 11 19.42 6.98 -9.80
N LEU A 12 19.64 6.70 -8.51
CA LEU A 12 18.66 6.97 -7.46
C LEU A 12 18.39 8.47 -7.30
N PHE A 13 19.41 9.31 -7.38
CA PHE A 13 19.26 10.78 -7.40
C PHE A 13 18.48 11.26 -8.62
N TYR A 14 18.75 10.70 -9.81
CA TYR A 14 17.95 10.98 -10.98
C TYR A 14 16.47 10.63 -10.78
N LEU A 15 16.16 9.49 -10.18
CA LEU A 15 14.77 9.12 -9.88
C LEU A 15 14.10 10.09 -8.89
N GLU A 16 14.81 10.54 -7.88
CA GLU A 16 14.30 11.42 -6.85
C GLU A 16 14.15 12.85 -7.36
N THR A 17 15.23 13.44 -7.90
CA THR A 17 15.30 14.86 -8.22
C THR A 17 14.69 15.20 -9.58
N ILE A 18 14.89 14.35 -10.61
CA ILE A 18 14.43 14.64 -11.97
C ILE A 18 13.07 14.00 -12.24
N GLN A 19 12.87 12.75 -11.81
CA GLN A 19 11.58 12.08 -12.01
C GLN A 19 10.56 12.34 -10.90
N GLY A 20 10.92 13.00 -9.82
CA GLY A 20 10.03 13.30 -8.70
C GLY A 20 9.48 12.03 -8.02
N ARG A 21 10.22 10.93 -8.03
CA ARG A 21 9.77 9.68 -7.41
C ARG A 21 9.80 9.80 -5.89
N SER A 22 8.78 9.23 -5.23
CA SER A 22 8.73 9.24 -3.77
C SER A 22 9.91 8.49 -3.15
N PRO A 23 10.37 8.89 -1.92
CA PRO A 23 11.46 8.19 -1.22
C PRO A 23 11.22 6.69 -1.07
N LYS A 24 9.96 6.28 -0.87
CA LYS A 24 9.58 4.86 -0.81
C LYS A 24 9.82 4.13 -2.12
N THR A 25 9.53 4.78 -3.25
CA THR A 25 9.78 4.22 -4.58
C THR A 25 11.28 4.11 -4.84
N VAL A 26 12.05 5.16 -4.55
CA VAL A 26 13.51 5.17 -4.70
C VAL A 26 14.16 4.07 -3.86
N ASN A 27 13.73 3.92 -2.59
CA ASN A 27 14.21 2.83 -1.73
C ASN A 27 13.83 1.44 -2.28
N GLY A 28 12.67 1.29 -2.91
CA GLY A 28 12.28 0.05 -3.60
C GLY A 28 13.26 -0.30 -4.73
N TYR A 29 13.59 0.66 -5.59
CA TYR A 29 14.63 0.48 -6.63
C TYR A 29 15.99 0.11 -6.03
N TYR A 30 16.40 0.80 -4.98
CA TYR A 30 17.66 0.50 -4.29
C TYR A 30 17.70 -0.96 -3.80
N ILE A 31 16.66 -1.45 -3.13
CA ILE A 31 16.62 -2.82 -2.61
C ILE A 31 16.75 -3.86 -3.73
N GLU A 32 15.98 -3.70 -4.81
CA GLU A 32 16.01 -4.65 -5.92
C GLU A 32 17.35 -4.63 -6.67
N LEU A 33 17.92 -3.43 -6.93
CA LEU A 33 19.20 -3.26 -7.60
C LEU A 33 20.38 -3.67 -6.71
N ARG A 34 20.32 -3.43 -5.41
CA ARG A 34 21.34 -3.94 -4.45
C ARG A 34 21.46 -5.44 -4.52
N THR A 35 20.31 -6.14 -4.55
CA THR A 35 20.28 -7.60 -4.67
C THR A 35 20.92 -8.06 -5.99
N PHE A 36 20.64 -7.38 -7.08
CA PHE A 36 21.25 -7.66 -8.38
C PHE A 36 22.76 -7.42 -8.40
N LEU A 37 23.23 -6.29 -7.87
CA LEU A 37 24.66 -5.95 -7.83
C LEU A 37 25.45 -6.90 -6.91
N ARG A 38 24.88 -7.34 -5.81
CA ARG A 38 25.44 -8.38 -4.93
C ARG A 38 25.69 -9.68 -5.69
N TYR A 39 24.66 -10.12 -6.44
CA TYR A 39 24.78 -11.31 -7.28
C TYR A 39 25.87 -11.14 -8.35
N LEU A 40 25.88 -10.03 -9.08
CA LEU A 40 26.88 -9.76 -10.11
C LEU A 40 28.30 -9.76 -9.54
N LYS A 41 28.54 -9.08 -8.42
CA LYS A 41 29.83 -9.08 -7.74
C LYS A 41 30.25 -10.47 -7.32
N SER A 42 29.34 -11.25 -6.75
CA SER A 42 29.60 -12.61 -6.33
C SER A 42 30.07 -13.48 -7.50
N VAL A 43 29.33 -13.48 -8.59
CA VAL A 43 29.61 -14.36 -9.73
C VAL A 43 30.79 -13.84 -10.57
N LYS A 44 30.84 -12.56 -10.89
CA LYS A 44 31.83 -12.02 -11.82
C LYS A 44 33.17 -11.68 -11.16
N ILE A 45 33.17 -11.23 -9.90
CA ILE A 45 34.39 -10.83 -9.19
C ILE A 45 34.84 -11.92 -8.22
N LEU A 46 33.99 -12.35 -7.30
CA LEU A 46 34.33 -13.33 -6.28
C LEU A 46 34.36 -14.78 -6.81
N LYS A 47 33.87 -15.01 -8.02
CA LYS A 47 33.79 -16.32 -8.68
C LYS A 47 33.07 -17.39 -7.83
N LYS A 48 32.07 -16.95 -7.06
CA LYS A 48 31.29 -17.81 -6.15
C LYS A 48 29.81 -17.56 -6.33
N LEU A 49 29.01 -18.60 -6.49
CA LEU A 49 27.55 -18.52 -6.48
C LEU A 49 27.05 -18.58 -5.03
N PRO A 50 26.29 -17.58 -4.53
CA PRO A 50 25.73 -17.61 -3.18
C PRO A 50 24.75 -18.80 -3.03
N GLN A 51 24.78 -19.45 -1.88
CA GLN A 51 23.96 -20.62 -1.59
C GLN A 51 22.55 -20.25 -1.10
N ASP A 52 22.41 -19.08 -0.49
CA ASP A 52 21.17 -18.59 0.10
C ASP A 52 21.11 -17.05 0.14
N ALA A 53 19.99 -16.52 0.68
CA ALA A 53 19.78 -15.10 0.85
C ALA A 53 20.70 -14.45 1.89
N GLU A 54 21.14 -15.20 2.91
CA GLU A 54 21.97 -14.69 3.98
C GLU A 54 23.42 -14.48 3.48
N GLU A 55 23.96 -15.45 2.77
CA GLU A 55 25.27 -15.33 2.13
C GLU A 55 25.30 -14.16 1.12
N LEU A 56 24.26 -14.05 0.29
CA LEU A 56 24.11 -12.92 -0.63
C LEU A 56 24.05 -11.57 0.12
N ALA A 57 23.40 -11.52 1.28
CA ALA A 57 23.23 -10.30 2.07
C ALA A 57 24.55 -9.80 2.69
N GLN A 58 25.53 -10.67 2.91
CA GLN A 58 26.86 -10.29 3.44
C GLN A 58 27.73 -9.57 2.41
N ILE A 59 27.42 -9.69 1.12
CA ILE A 59 28.22 -9.08 0.06
C ILE A 59 27.97 -7.57 0.03
N LYS A 60 29.01 -6.78 0.34
CA LYS A 60 28.99 -5.33 0.19
C LYS A 60 29.14 -4.96 -1.28
N ILE A 61 28.56 -3.84 -1.67
CA ILE A 61 28.54 -3.37 -3.07
C ILE A 61 29.13 -1.97 -3.25
N ASP A 62 29.64 -1.37 -2.20
CA ASP A 62 30.25 -0.03 -2.19
C ASP A 62 31.42 0.12 -3.18
N ASP A 63 32.12 -0.96 -3.48
CA ASP A 63 33.24 -1.08 -4.42
C ASP A 63 32.81 -1.58 -5.82
N VAL A 64 31.53 -1.73 -6.09
CA VAL A 64 31.04 -2.11 -7.44
C VAL A 64 31.31 -0.98 -8.42
N THR A 65 32.14 -1.27 -9.43
CA THR A 65 32.55 -0.27 -10.40
C THR A 65 31.56 -0.12 -11.54
N LYS A 66 31.66 1.01 -12.24
CA LYS A 66 30.89 1.30 -13.45
C LYS A 66 31.14 0.24 -14.53
N GLU A 67 32.40 -0.19 -14.70
CA GLU A 67 32.80 -1.18 -15.69
C GLU A 67 32.08 -2.52 -15.46
N LEU A 68 31.98 -2.96 -14.20
CA LEU A 68 31.21 -4.16 -13.87
C LEU A 68 29.74 -4.04 -14.28
N VAL A 69 29.09 -2.92 -13.95
CA VAL A 69 27.69 -2.70 -14.30
C VAL A 69 27.49 -2.59 -15.82
N CYS A 70 28.43 -1.95 -16.52
CA CYS A 70 28.39 -1.81 -17.97
C CYS A 70 28.74 -3.10 -18.74
N SER A 71 29.43 -4.06 -18.10
CA SER A 71 29.78 -5.36 -18.71
C SER A 71 28.66 -6.40 -18.67
N VAL A 72 27.50 -6.05 -18.13
CA VAL A 72 26.37 -6.98 -17.97
C VAL A 72 25.71 -7.25 -19.32
N THR A 73 25.50 -8.52 -19.58
CA THR A 73 24.79 -9.02 -20.75
C THR A 73 23.34 -9.44 -20.39
N LEU A 74 22.52 -9.67 -21.41
CA LEU A 74 21.18 -10.24 -21.23
C LEU A 74 21.24 -11.61 -20.54
N SER A 75 22.27 -12.42 -20.85
CA SER A 75 22.48 -13.73 -20.19
C SER A 75 22.71 -13.58 -18.69
N ASP A 76 23.56 -12.63 -18.26
CA ASP A 76 23.81 -12.36 -16.84
C ASP A 76 22.50 -11.99 -16.09
N ILE A 77 21.58 -11.28 -16.77
CA ILE A 77 20.28 -10.92 -16.21
C ILE A 77 19.37 -12.16 -16.06
N TYR A 78 19.36 -13.03 -17.05
CA TYR A 78 18.61 -14.29 -16.97
C TYR A 78 19.15 -15.22 -15.89
N ASP A 79 20.48 -15.34 -15.75
CA ASP A 79 21.12 -16.13 -14.68
C ASP A 79 20.74 -15.59 -13.30
N PHE A 80 20.73 -14.26 -13.12
CA PHE A 80 20.22 -13.63 -11.89
C PHE A 80 18.74 -13.92 -11.63
N LEU A 81 17.91 -13.89 -12.66
CA LEU A 81 16.47 -14.18 -12.50
C LEU A 81 16.22 -15.65 -12.18
N HIS A 82 17.03 -16.56 -12.75
CA HIS A 82 17.03 -17.97 -12.38
C HIS A 82 17.46 -18.17 -10.94
N PHE A 83 18.59 -17.59 -10.53
CA PHE A 83 19.03 -17.57 -9.13
C PHE A 83 17.96 -17.01 -8.18
N SER A 84 17.28 -15.94 -8.59
CA SER A 84 16.19 -15.35 -7.81
C SER A 84 14.98 -16.27 -7.67
N LEU A 85 14.73 -17.15 -8.64
CA LEU A 85 13.68 -18.16 -8.56
C LEU A 85 14.10 -19.32 -7.68
N ASP A 86 15.23 -19.90 -7.98
CA ASP A 86 15.68 -21.19 -7.47
C ASP A 86 16.24 -21.09 -6.05
N VAL A 87 17.17 -20.16 -5.83
CA VAL A 87 17.85 -20.00 -4.53
C VAL A 87 17.09 -19.06 -3.59
N LEU A 88 16.58 -17.91 -4.11
CA LEU A 88 15.89 -16.95 -3.25
C LEU A 88 14.40 -17.23 -3.09
N GLY A 89 13.84 -18.22 -3.79
CA GLY A 89 12.42 -18.58 -3.72
C GLY A 89 11.47 -17.44 -4.13
N ASN A 90 11.91 -16.53 -5.01
CA ASN A 90 11.17 -15.32 -5.33
C ASN A 90 9.93 -15.61 -6.18
N SER A 91 8.77 -15.10 -5.76
CA SER A 91 7.54 -15.17 -6.53
C SER A 91 7.65 -14.44 -7.87
N THR A 92 6.73 -14.76 -8.79
CA THR A 92 6.61 -14.05 -10.09
C THR A 92 6.52 -12.53 -9.93
N ALA A 93 5.73 -12.05 -8.94
CA ALA A 93 5.60 -10.62 -8.66
C ALA A 93 6.92 -9.99 -8.17
N SER A 94 7.70 -10.72 -7.36
CA SER A 94 9.01 -10.27 -6.90
C SER A 94 10.01 -10.17 -8.05
N ARG A 95 10.06 -11.19 -8.92
CA ARG A 95 10.91 -11.16 -10.13
C ARG A 95 10.51 -10.04 -11.09
N SER A 96 9.21 -9.78 -11.27
CA SER A 96 8.74 -8.65 -12.09
C SER A 96 9.21 -7.30 -11.57
N ARG A 97 9.29 -7.10 -10.23
CA ARG A 97 9.86 -5.87 -9.65
C ARG A 97 11.35 -5.76 -9.92
N LYS A 98 12.11 -6.86 -9.81
CA LYS A 98 13.54 -6.89 -10.16
C LYS A 98 13.77 -6.52 -11.61
N ILE A 99 13.00 -7.10 -12.52
CA ILE A 99 13.04 -6.79 -13.95
C ILE A 99 12.75 -5.29 -14.20
N ALA A 100 11.72 -4.75 -13.56
CA ALA A 100 11.39 -3.33 -13.71
C ALA A 100 12.53 -2.41 -13.23
N ALA A 101 13.18 -2.78 -12.12
CA ALA A 101 14.32 -2.03 -11.59
C ALA A 101 15.55 -2.11 -12.52
N ILE A 102 15.89 -3.31 -13.00
CA ILE A 102 16.99 -3.55 -13.94
C ILE A 102 16.76 -2.78 -15.25
N ARG A 103 15.56 -2.89 -15.83
CA ARG A 103 15.20 -2.14 -17.04
C ARG A 103 15.32 -0.63 -16.86
N ALA A 104 14.90 -0.09 -15.73
CA ALA A 104 14.98 1.33 -15.44
C ALA A 104 16.43 1.81 -15.32
N LEU A 105 17.29 1.03 -14.64
CA LEU A 105 18.72 1.32 -14.54
C LEU A 105 19.37 1.33 -15.92
N TYR A 106 19.23 0.26 -16.69
CA TYR A 106 19.89 0.18 -18.02
C TYR A 106 19.33 1.17 -19.02
N LYS A 107 18.05 1.49 -18.94
CA LYS A 107 17.48 2.61 -19.73
C LYS A 107 18.15 3.95 -19.35
N TYR A 108 18.37 4.22 -18.07
CA TYR A 108 19.07 5.42 -17.60
C TYR A 108 20.51 5.46 -18.13
N LEU A 109 21.25 4.36 -18.00
CA LEU A 109 22.65 4.25 -18.43
C LEU A 109 22.84 4.45 -19.96
N THR A 110 21.85 4.05 -20.75
CA THR A 110 21.87 4.20 -22.20
C THR A 110 21.36 5.55 -22.68
N THR A 111 20.29 6.09 -22.06
CA THR A 111 19.59 7.25 -22.65
C THR A 111 19.85 8.57 -21.92
N LYS A 112 20.48 8.55 -20.75
CA LYS A 112 20.71 9.74 -19.93
C LYS A 112 22.19 10.03 -19.67
N THR A 113 22.99 8.97 -19.49
CA THR A 113 24.42 9.13 -19.20
C THR A 113 25.30 8.78 -20.37
N ASN A 114 24.78 8.07 -21.38
CA ASN A 114 25.53 7.51 -22.50
C ASN A 114 26.71 6.62 -22.05
N TYR A 115 26.58 5.97 -20.87
CA TYR A 115 27.59 5.03 -20.36
C TYR A 115 27.58 3.70 -21.13
N LEU A 116 26.48 3.42 -21.82
CA LEU A 116 26.27 2.24 -22.66
C LEU A 116 25.71 2.67 -24.02
N GLU A 117 26.19 2.07 -25.09
CA GLU A 117 25.64 2.24 -26.43
C GLU A 117 24.36 1.44 -26.60
N GLU A 118 24.33 0.21 -26.08
CA GLU A 118 23.18 -0.68 -26.15
C GLU A 118 22.66 -1.06 -24.77
N ASN A 119 21.33 -1.17 -24.67
CA ASN A 119 20.65 -1.57 -23.43
C ASN A 119 20.53 -3.10 -23.37
N PRO A 120 21.26 -3.80 -22.47
CA PRO A 120 21.18 -5.26 -22.35
C PRO A 120 19.82 -5.75 -21.86
N ALA A 121 19.02 -4.89 -21.22
CA ALA A 121 17.68 -5.21 -20.73
C ALA A 121 16.55 -4.83 -21.69
N LYS A 122 16.89 -4.41 -22.96
CA LYS A 122 15.89 -3.94 -23.94
C LYS A 122 14.84 -5.03 -24.25
N ASN A 123 15.31 -6.25 -24.46
CA ASN A 123 14.48 -7.41 -24.83
C ASN A 123 14.17 -8.33 -23.65
N LEU A 124 14.33 -7.84 -22.42
CA LEU A 124 14.04 -8.63 -21.22
C LEU A 124 12.54 -8.77 -21.04
N ASP A 125 11.99 -9.97 -21.12
CA ASP A 125 10.56 -10.21 -20.91
C ASP A 125 10.16 -10.21 -19.44
N THR A 126 8.91 -9.82 -19.19
CA THR A 126 8.33 -9.90 -17.85
C THR A 126 7.60 -11.24 -17.72
N PRO A 127 7.86 -12.05 -16.68
CA PRO A 127 7.17 -13.31 -16.49
C PRO A 127 5.65 -13.13 -16.48
N ALA A 128 4.94 -14.02 -17.18
CA ALA A 128 3.49 -14.00 -17.19
C ALA A 128 2.93 -14.16 -15.78
N GLN A 129 2.15 -13.19 -15.34
CA GLN A 129 1.45 -13.28 -14.07
C GLN A 129 0.12 -13.99 -14.28
N ARG A 130 -0.08 -15.11 -13.59
CA ARG A 130 -1.41 -15.72 -13.53
C ARG A 130 -2.33 -14.73 -12.80
N LYS A 131 -3.34 -14.22 -13.50
CA LYS A 131 -4.38 -13.42 -12.90
C LYS A 131 -5.15 -14.30 -11.92
N SER A 132 -4.88 -14.18 -10.63
CA SER A 132 -5.72 -14.81 -9.61
C SER A 132 -7.02 -14.02 -9.49
N ILE A 133 -8.13 -14.73 -9.29
CA ILE A 133 -9.41 -14.10 -8.97
C ILE A 133 -9.19 -13.25 -7.71
N PRO A 134 -9.55 -11.96 -7.74
CA PRO A 134 -9.36 -11.11 -6.58
C PRO A 134 -10.14 -11.64 -5.38
N LYS A 135 -9.42 -11.87 -4.26
CA LYS A 135 -10.06 -12.27 -3.00
C LYS A 135 -10.65 -11.03 -2.32
N TYR A 136 -11.89 -11.12 -1.93
CA TYR A 136 -12.61 -10.11 -1.13
C TYR A 136 -13.48 -10.82 -0.09
N LEU A 137 -13.87 -10.12 0.97
CA LEU A 137 -14.80 -10.63 1.97
C LEU A 137 -16.24 -10.54 1.44
N THR A 138 -17.03 -11.58 1.66
CA THR A 138 -18.49 -11.49 1.46
C THR A 138 -19.09 -10.48 2.44
N LEU A 139 -20.35 -10.11 2.24
CA LEU A 139 -21.09 -9.29 3.21
C LEU A 139 -21.10 -9.94 4.58
N GLU A 140 -21.43 -11.25 4.66
CA GLU A 140 -21.44 -12.01 5.90
C GLU A 140 -20.07 -12.04 6.59
N GLU A 141 -18.99 -12.29 5.84
CA GLU A 141 -17.62 -12.25 6.37
C GLU A 141 -17.24 -10.85 6.86
N SER A 142 -17.70 -9.79 6.18
CA SER A 142 -17.46 -8.40 6.58
C SER A 142 -18.19 -8.07 7.90
N LEU A 143 -19.41 -8.52 8.03
CA LEU A 143 -20.18 -8.38 9.29
C LEU A 143 -19.53 -9.16 10.43
N LYS A 144 -19.12 -10.41 10.18
CA LYS A 144 -18.42 -11.24 11.15
C LYS A 144 -17.09 -10.60 11.60
N LEU A 145 -16.37 -9.96 10.67
CA LEU A 145 -15.16 -9.21 11.01
C LEU A 145 -15.48 -8.03 11.94
N LEU A 146 -16.50 -7.22 11.63
CA LEU A 146 -16.90 -6.09 12.48
C LEU A 146 -17.42 -6.55 13.84
N ASP A 147 -18.18 -7.64 13.91
CA ASP A 147 -18.69 -8.22 15.15
C ASP A 147 -17.58 -8.77 16.06
N SER A 148 -16.45 -9.17 15.49
CA SER A 148 -15.30 -9.67 16.23
C SER A 148 -14.49 -8.58 16.94
N VAL A 149 -14.81 -7.30 16.68
CA VAL A 149 -14.04 -6.18 17.24
C VAL A 149 -14.42 -6.00 18.71
N GLN A 150 -13.62 -6.61 19.56
CA GLN A 150 -13.72 -6.51 21.01
C GLN A 150 -12.32 -6.42 21.62
N ASP A 151 -12.17 -5.57 22.63
CA ASP A 151 -10.96 -5.40 23.41
C ASP A 151 -11.36 -5.10 24.86
N GLU A 152 -10.47 -5.31 25.81
CA GLU A 152 -10.71 -5.00 27.23
C GLU A 152 -10.96 -3.50 27.45
N SER A 153 -10.37 -2.65 26.58
CA SER A 153 -10.55 -1.21 26.60
C SER A 153 -11.67 -0.77 25.64
N PRO A 154 -12.76 -0.15 26.14
CA PRO A 154 -13.82 0.43 25.30
C PRO A 154 -13.27 1.44 24.27
N ALA A 155 -12.25 2.21 24.64
CA ALA A 155 -11.61 3.17 23.76
C ALA A 155 -10.88 2.50 22.58
N VAL A 156 -10.21 1.37 22.81
CA VAL A 156 -9.56 0.58 21.77
C VAL A 156 -10.60 -0.08 20.87
N THR A 157 -11.66 -0.65 21.45
CA THR A 157 -12.77 -1.24 20.71
C THR A 157 -13.42 -0.20 19.80
N ALA A 158 -13.79 0.96 20.30
CA ALA A 158 -14.40 2.03 19.50
C ALA A 158 -13.50 2.52 18.38
N ARG A 159 -12.19 2.68 18.65
CA ARG A 159 -11.20 3.07 17.65
C ARG A 159 -11.07 2.05 16.54
N ASP A 160 -10.85 0.78 16.91
CA ASP A 160 -10.57 -0.29 15.96
C ASP A 160 -11.82 -0.60 15.12
N TYR A 161 -13.00 -0.55 15.72
CA TYR A 161 -14.28 -0.66 15.03
C TYR A 161 -14.47 0.49 14.00
N CYS A 162 -14.19 1.72 14.41
CA CYS A 162 -14.26 2.87 13.50
C CYS A 162 -13.31 2.73 12.32
N MET A 163 -12.06 2.31 12.56
CA MET A 163 -11.09 2.07 11.48
C MET A 163 -11.58 1.03 10.47
N LEU A 164 -12.06 -0.13 10.94
CA LEU A 164 -12.56 -1.19 10.06
C LEU A 164 -13.83 -0.78 9.31
N THR A 165 -14.75 -0.07 9.99
CA THR A 165 -15.96 0.47 9.36
C THR A 165 -15.62 1.43 8.22
N LEU A 166 -14.72 2.38 8.44
CA LEU A 166 -14.27 3.31 7.40
C LEU A 166 -13.57 2.57 6.23
N MET A 167 -12.73 1.58 6.52
CA MET A 167 -12.06 0.81 5.48
C MET A 167 -13.04 0.02 4.61
N LEU A 168 -14.05 -0.62 5.21
CA LEU A 168 -15.03 -1.44 4.51
C LEU A 168 -16.10 -0.62 3.78
N ASN A 169 -16.40 0.60 4.23
CA ASN A 169 -17.41 1.46 3.61
C ASN A 169 -16.82 2.44 2.60
N CYS A 170 -15.70 3.09 2.92
CA CYS A 170 -15.10 4.12 2.05
C CYS A 170 -13.98 3.56 1.16
N GLY A 171 -13.55 2.32 1.36
CA GLY A 171 -12.52 1.69 0.55
C GLY A 171 -11.18 2.43 0.54
N MET A 172 -10.84 3.17 1.60
CA MET A 172 -9.61 3.95 1.68
C MET A 172 -8.35 3.08 1.80
N ARG A 173 -7.20 3.63 1.38
CA ARG A 173 -5.90 2.98 1.60
C ARG A 173 -5.49 3.13 3.07
N VAL A 174 -4.70 2.18 3.59
CA VAL A 174 -4.18 2.27 4.97
C VAL A 174 -3.42 3.58 5.20
N SER A 175 -2.64 4.03 4.22
CA SER A 175 -1.91 5.31 4.32
C SER A 175 -2.84 6.51 4.37
N GLU A 176 -3.98 6.47 3.69
CA GLU A 176 -5.01 7.50 3.76
C GLU A 176 -5.67 7.49 5.14
N LEU A 177 -6.06 6.30 5.65
CA LEU A 177 -6.68 6.16 6.97
C LEU A 177 -5.81 6.75 8.11
N VAL A 178 -4.52 6.41 8.14
CA VAL A 178 -3.62 6.92 9.19
C VAL A 178 -3.29 8.40 9.01
N GLY A 179 -3.43 8.93 7.78
CA GLY A 179 -3.19 10.34 7.46
C GLY A 179 -4.32 11.28 7.87
N ILE A 180 -5.51 10.79 8.18
CA ILE A 180 -6.68 11.62 8.48
C ILE A 180 -6.43 12.48 9.71
N ASP A 181 -6.74 13.77 9.58
CA ASP A 181 -6.85 14.74 10.67
C ASP A 181 -8.32 15.03 11.01
N LEU A 182 -8.58 15.48 12.22
CA LEU A 182 -9.93 15.90 12.63
C LEU A 182 -10.49 17.01 11.72
N THR A 183 -9.63 17.85 11.18
CA THR A 183 -9.98 18.95 10.27
C THR A 183 -10.36 18.49 8.87
N ASP A 184 -10.09 17.21 8.53
CA ASP A 184 -10.48 16.63 7.24
C ASP A 184 -11.94 16.15 7.22
N ILE A 185 -12.57 16.10 8.40
CA ILE A 185 -13.98 15.71 8.55
C ILE A 185 -14.82 16.97 8.57
N ARG A 186 -15.79 17.07 7.66
CA ARG A 186 -16.77 18.17 7.59
C ARG A 186 -18.14 17.61 7.34
N ASP A 187 -19.05 17.77 8.30
CA ASP A 187 -20.38 17.22 8.26
C ASP A 187 -20.35 15.70 7.95
N ASN A 188 -20.88 15.30 6.80
CA ASN A 188 -20.89 13.92 6.32
C ASN A 188 -19.84 13.64 5.24
N THR A 189 -18.79 14.45 5.16
CA THR A 189 -17.71 14.30 4.18
C THR A 189 -16.35 14.13 4.85
N LEU A 190 -15.48 13.40 4.18
CA LEU A 190 -14.12 13.16 4.59
C LEU A 190 -13.17 13.44 3.42
N ARG A 191 -12.24 14.36 3.61
CA ARG A 191 -11.17 14.66 2.69
C ARG A 191 -10.04 13.64 2.88
N LEU A 192 -9.62 12.99 1.81
CA LEU A 192 -8.52 12.02 1.79
C LEU A 192 -7.40 12.51 0.90
N LEU A 193 -6.16 12.41 1.41
CA LEU A 193 -4.96 12.73 0.67
C LEU A 193 -4.35 11.44 0.09
N GLY A 194 -4.42 11.30 -1.24
CA GLY A 194 -3.93 10.14 -1.97
C GLY A 194 -2.46 10.25 -2.39
N LYS A 195 -2.02 9.30 -3.20
CA LYS A 195 -0.67 9.28 -3.79
C LYS A 195 -0.44 10.52 -4.67
N GLY A 196 0.74 11.14 -4.53
CA GLY A 196 1.08 12.35 -5.30
C GLY A 196 0.37 13.61 -4.81
N ASN A 197 -0.06 13.64 -3.56
CA ASN A 197 -0.74 14.78 -2.94
C ASN A 197 -2.10 15.12 -3.58
N LYS A 198 -2.73 14.14 -4.25
CA LYS A 198 -4.06 14.33 -4.84
C LYS A 198 -5.12 14.18 -3.78
N GLU A 199 -5.98 15.17 -3.68
CA GLU A 199 -7.12 15.16 -2.75
C GLU A 199 -8.35 14.56 -3.40
N ARG A 200 -9.15 13.85 -2.61
CA ARG A 200 -10.50 13.46 -2.95
C ARG A 200 -11.41 13.55 -1.73
N VAL A 201 -12.69 13.75 -1.97
CA VAL A 201 -13.71 13.76 -0.93
C VAL A 201 -14.51 12.46 -1.03
N VAL A 202 -14.76 11.82 0.09
CA VAL A 202 -15.66 10.66 0.21
C VAL A 202 -16.82 11.04 1.13
N TYR A 203 -18.01 10.53 0.81
CA TYR A 203 -19.20 10.70 1.67
C TYR A 203 -19.22 9.59 2.72
N LEU A 204 -19.48 9.98 3.96
CA LEU A 204 -19.65 9.08 5.08
C LEU A 204 -21.13 8.70 5.19
N ASN A 205 -21.42 7.41 5.19
CA ASN A 205 -22.74 6.89 5.48
C ASN A 205 -23.02 6.81 6.99
N ASP A 206 -24.24 6.49 7.36
CA ASP A 206 -24.70 6.50 8.75
C ASP A 206 -23.86 5.58 9.65
N ALA A 207 -23.42 4.41 9.16
CA ALA A 207 -22.54 3.52 9.91
C ALA A 207 -21.17 4.14 10.19
N CYS A 208 -20.60 4.85 9.21
CA CYS A 208 -19.32 5.58 9.38
C CYS A 208 -19.46 6.73 10.38
N LEU A 209 -20.53 7.51 10.27
CA LEU A 209 -20.81 8.62 11.18
C LEU A 209 -21.00 8.14 12.61
N ALA A 210 -21.81 7.11 12.82
CA ALA A 210 -22.05 6.51 14.14
C ALA A 210 -20.75 5.94 14.75
N ALA A 211 -19.92 5.27 13.94
CA ALA A 211 -18.64 4.73 14.41
C ALA A 211 -17.65 5.84 14.77
N LEU A 212 -17.61 6.92 14.00
CA LEU A 212 -16.79 8.11 14.29
C LEU A 212 -17.25 8.79 15.58
N GLU A 213 -18.54 9.06 15.70
CA GLU A 213 -19.10 9.70 16.89
C GLU A 213 -18.80 8.88 18.14
N ASN A 214 -18.98 7.57 18.09
CA ASN A 214 -18.67 6.69 19.21
C ASN A 214 -17.18 6.74 19.56
N TYR A 215 -16.28 6.66 18.58
CA TYR A 215 -14.83 6.73 18.83
C TYR A 215 -14.41 8.08 19.42
N LEU A 216 -14.94 9.19 18.90
CA LEU A 216 -14.59 10.55 19.36
C LEU A 216 -14.91 10.79 20.85
N LYS A 217 -15.89 10.10 21.43
CA LYS A 217 -16.20 10.14 22.87
C LYS A 217 -15.02 9.64 23.73
N PHE A 218 -14.23 8.71 23.20
CA PHE A 218 -13.09 8.10 23.89
C PHE A 218 -11.74 8.68 23.50
N ARG A 219 -11.68 9.41 22.37
CA ARG A 219 -10.43 9.94 21.85
C ARG A 219 -9.88 11.05 22.76
N LYS A 220 -8.74 10.80 23.38
CA LYS A 220 -8.02 11.79 24.18
C LYS A 220 -6.88 12.37 23.35
N PRO A 221 -6.89 13.67 22.98
CA PRO A 221 -5.79 14.26 22.23
C PRO A 221 -4.51 14.28 23.07
N PRO A 222 -3.32 14.14 22.47
CA PRO A 222 -2.08 14.35 23.17
C PRO A 222 -1.97 15.81 23.62
N GLU A 223 -1.42 16.04 24.81
CA GLU A 223 -1.27 17.37 25.37
C GLU A 223 -0.33 18.23 24.55
N THR A 224 0.74 17.62 24.00
CA THR A 224 1.76 18.27 23.20
C THR A 224 2.07 17.46 21.94
N GLY A 225 2.63 18.14 20.93
CA GLY A 225 3.13 17.50 19.71
C GLY A 225 2.25 17.69 18.48
N THR A 226 2.79 17.23 17.33
CA THR A 226 2.21 17.39 15.98
C THR A 226 0.99 16.49 15.74
N ASP A 227 0.78 15.45 16.57
CA ASP A 227 -0.26 14.46 16.37
C ASP A 227 -1.61 14.82 17.01
N ARG A 228 -1.74 16.04 17.57
CA ARG A 228 -2.95 16.50 18.25
C ARG A 228 -4.20 16.39 17.37
N ASN A 229 -4.06 16.68 16.09
CA ASN A 229 -5.15 16.64 15.11
C ASN A 229 -5.35 15.26 14.47
N ALA A 230 -4.41 14.33 14.63
CA ALA A 230 -4.55 13.01 14.03
C ALA A 230 -5.84 12.30 14.49
N LEU A 231 -6.69 11.87 13.57
CA LEU A 231 -7.94 11.18 13.93
C LEU A 231 -7.64 9.93 14.78
N PHE A 232 -6.78 9.05 14.31
CA PHE A 232 -6.47 7.79 14.98
C PHE A 232 -5.15 7.84 15.74
N LEU A 233 -5.26 7.56 17.05
CA LEU A 233 -4.13 7.58 17.99
C LEU A 233 -3.78 6.18 18.48
N SER A 234 -2.49 5.93 18.64
CA SER A 234 -1.96 4.73 19.30
C SER A 234 -2.14 4.83 20.83
N ALA A 235 -1.81 3.74 21.55
CA ALA A 235 -1.79 3.76 23.03
C ALA A 235 -0.79 4.78 23.61
N GLN A 236 0.20 5.21 22.84
CA GLN A 236 1.18 6.24 23.21
C GLN A 236 0.73 7.65 22.80
N ASN A 237 -0.54 7.85 22.46
CA ASN A 237 -1.10 9.12 22.01
C ASN A 237 -0.37 9.74 20.78
N ARG A 238 0.20 8.89 19.90
CA ARG A 238 0.80 9.31 18.63
C ARG A 238 -0.06 8.85 17.47
N ARG A 239 0.06 9.53 16.33
CA ARG A 239 -0.59 9.10 15.08
C ARG A 239 -0.36 7.62 14.82
N MET A 240 -1.42 6.91 14.48
CA MET A 240 -1.36 5.50 14.12
C MET A 240 -0.44 5.26 12.93
N THR A 241 0.36 4.21 12.94
CA THR A 241 1.18 3.81 11.79
C THR A 241 0.46 2.80 10.91
N THR A 242 0.79 2.76 9.62
CA THR A 242 0.25 1.75 8.68
C THR A 242 0.49 0.33 9.16
N ARG A 243 1.68 0.04 9.71
CA ARG A 243 2.03 -1.28 10.27
C ARG A 243 1.11 -1.64 11.45
N ARG A 244 0.78 -0.67 12.31
CA ARG A 244 -0.12 -0.95 13.45
C ARG A 244 -1.54 -1.25 12.97
N VAL A 245 -2.05 -0.53 11.97
CA VAL A 245 -3.35 -0.83 11.36
C VAL A 245 -3.36 -2.22 10.72
N GLU A 246 -2.28 -2.60 10.03
CA GLU A 246 -2.14 -3.96 9.48
C GLU A 246 -2.22 -5.03 10.58
N GLN A 247 -1.54 -4.82 11.71
CA GLN A 247 -1.62 -5.74 12.87
C GLN A 247 -3.02 -5.82 13.46
N ILE A 248 -3.72 -4.69 13.56
CA ILE A 248 -5.11 -4.63 14.05
C ILE A 248 -6.04 -5.42 13.12
N VAL A 249 -5.94 -5.21 11.82
CA VAL A 249 -6.72 -5.97 10.83
C VAL A 249 -6.44 -7.47 10.95
N GLN A 250 -5.18 -7.88 11.08
CA GLN A 250 -4.83 -9.30 11.26
C GLN A 250 -5.36 -9.87 12.58
N LYS A 251 -5.31 -9.10 13.68
CA LYS A 251 -5.90 -9.49 14.98
C LYS A 251 -7.36 -9.87 14.80
N TYR A 252 -8.16 -9.03 14.16
CA TYR A 252 -9.59 -9.26 14.02
C TYR A 252 -9.95 -10.26 12.91
N LEU A 253 -9.16 -10.39 11.87
CA LEU A 253 -9.29 -11.49 10.91
C LEU A 253 -9.08 -12.85 11.60
N LYS A 254 -8.12 -12.93 12.53
CA LYS A 254 -7.92 -14.13 13.33
C LYS A 254 -9.09 -14.38 14.31
N ALA A 255 -9.54 -13.35 15.01
CA ALA A 255 -10.66 -13.45 15.95
C ALA A 255 -11.97 -13.87 15.27
N SER A 256 -12.17 -13.45 14.00
CA SER A 256 -13.33 -13.84 13.19
C SER A 256 -13.18 -15.18 12.47
N GLY A 257 -12.05 -15.90 12.62
CA GLY A 257 -11.78 -17.16 11.92
C GLY A 257 -11.60 -16.99 10.40
N LEU A 258 -11.14 -15.81 9.97
CA LEU A 258 -10.88 -15.47 8.57
C LEU A 258 -9.38 -15.40 8.25
N ASP A 259 -8.51 -15.76 9.20
CA ASP A 259 -7.06 -15.84 9.00
C ASP A 259 -6.67 -16.92 8.00
N GLY A 260 -5.43 -16.83 7.48
CA GLY A 260 -4.92 -17.80 6.49
C GLY A 260 -5.53 -17.69 5.09
N ARG A 261 -6.62 -16.94 4.90
CA ARG A 261 -7.30 -16.77 3.60
C ARG A 261 -6.65 -15.72 2.69
N GLY A 262 -5.61 -15.04 3.19
CA GLY A 262 -4.86 -14.01 2.45
C GLY A 262 -5.56 -12.64 2.44
N TYR A 263 -6.45 -12.38 3.38
CA TYR A 263 -7.04 -11.07 3.59
C TYR A 263 -6.03 -10.09 4.19
N SER A 264 -6.17 -8.82 3.86
CA SER A 264 -5.28 -7.73 4.28
C SER A 264 -6.02 -6.40 4.16
N PRO A 265 -5.50 -5.30 4.69
CA PRO A 265 -6.10 -3.97 4.50
C PRO A 265 -6.38 -3.63 3.03
N HIS A 266 -5.50 -4.01 2.11
CA HIS A 266 -5.74 -3.82 0.68
C HIS A 266 -6.94 -4.63 0.18
N LYS A 267 -7.18 -5.83 0.74
CA LYS A 267 -8.33 -6.66 0.41
C LYS A 267 -9.64 -6.10 1.00
N LEU A 268 -9.60 -5.41 2.15
CA LEU A 268 -10.77 -4.69 2.67
C LEU A 268 -11.21 -3.57 1.74
N ARG A 269 -10.27 -2.82 1.16
CA ARG A 269 -10.59 -1.84 0.11
C ARG A 269 -11.21 -2.50 -1.13
N HIS A 270 -10.71 -3.66 -1.52
CA HIS A 270 -11.26 -4.42 -2.64
C HIS A 270 -12.65 -4.94 -2.32
N THR A 271 -12.89 -5.35 -1.07
CA THR A 271 -14.20 -5.71 -0.55
C THR A 271 -15.20 -4.56 -0.67
N ALA A 272 -14.83 -3.37 -0.21
CA ALA A 272 -15.69 -2.17 -0.33
C ALA A 272 -16.10 -1.93 -1.79
N ALA A 273 -15.14 -1.97 -2.72
CA ALA A 273 -15.41 -1.81 -4.15
C ALA A 273 -16.38 -2.88 -4.68
N THR A 274 -16.12 -4.14 -4.35
CA THR A 274 -16.93 -5.27 -4.85
C THR A 274 -18.33 -5.23 -4.29
N LEU A 275 -18.51 -4.94 -3.00
CA LEU A 275 -19.83 -4.82 -2.38
C LEU A 275 -20.65 -3.65 -2.97
N MET A 276 -20.02 -2.50 -3.26
CA MET A 276 -20.67 -1.39 -3.95
C MET A 276 -21.16 -1.82 -5.35
N LEU A 277 -20.29 -2.46 -6.14
CA LEU A 277 -20.65 -2.93 -7.49
C LEU A 277 -21.77 -3.97 -7.46
N GLN A 278 -21.73 -4.92 -6.53
CA GLN A 278 -22.77 -5.95 -6.36
C GLN A 278 -24.13 -5.34 -5.97
N ASN A 279 -24.13 -4.17 -5.34
CA ASN A 279 -25.34 -3.43 -4.98
C ASN A 279 -25.72 -2.37 -6.03
N GLY A 280 -25.22 -2.49 -7.26
CA GLY A 280 -25.68 -1.71 -8.40
C GLY A 280 -25.05 -0.32 -8.54
N VAL A 281 -23.97 -0.01 -7.77
CA VAL A 281 -23.25 1.24 -7.94
C VAL A 281 -22.48 1.20 -9.26
N ASP A 282 -22.59 2.26 -10.04
CA ASP A 282 -21.86 2.39 -11.30
C ASP A 282 -20.35 2.30 -11.11
N VAL A 283 -19.66 1.61 -12.04
CA VAL A 283 -18.21 1.37 -11.98
C VAL A 283 -17.41 2.69 -11.90
N ARG A 284 -17.86 3.74 -12.59
CA ARG A 284 -17.19 5.05 -12.57
C ARG A 284 -17.31 5.71 -11.20
N ALA A 285 -18.49 5.63 -10.57
CA ALA A 285 -18.68 6.15 -9.22
C ALA A 285 -17.80 5.40 -8.20
N VAL A 286 -17.69 4.07 -8.32
CA VAL A 286 -16.77 3.28 -7.47
C VAL A 286 -15.32 3.67 -7.71
N GLN A 287 -14.90 3.88 -8.95
CA GLN A 287 -13.53 4.33 -9.27
C GLN A 287 -13.23 5.70 -8.66
N GLU A 288 -14.17 6.61 -8.67
CA GLU A 288 -14.04 7.95 -8.08
C GLU A 288 -13.96 7.89 -6.55
N VAL A 289 -14.86 7.16 -5.89
CA VAL A 289 -14.79 6.91 -4.43
C VAL A 289 -13.44 6.34 -4.04
N LEU A 290 -12.90 5.42 -4.83
CA LEU A 290 -11.61 4.79 -4.55
C LEU A 290 -10.42 5.67 -4.95
N GLY A 291 -10.56 6.65 -5.83
CA GLY A 291 -9.46 7.46 -6.37
C GLY A 291 -8.48 6.61 -7.20
N HIS A 292 -8.98 5.88 -8.19
CA HIS A 292 -8.16 5.12 -9.15
C HIS A 292 -7.61 6.04 -10.23
N GLU A 293 -6.28 6.10 -10.39
CA GLU A 293 -5.58 6.99 -11.34
C GLU A 293 -5.63 6.55 -12.81
N HIS A 294 -6.25 5.44 -13.16
CA HIS A 294 -6.24 4.93 -14.53
C HIS A 294 -7.58 5.18 -15.23
N LEU A 295 -7.80 6.42 -15.61
CA LEU A 295 -8.42 6.74 -16.90
C LEU A 295 -7.41 7.63 -17.64
N ASN A 296 -6.83 7.11 -18.70
CA ASN A 296 -6.14 7.88 -19.74
C ASN A 296 -7.18 8.75 -20.48
N THR A 297 -7.74 9.74 -19.82
CA THR A 297 -8.42 10.87 -20.46
C THR A 297 -8.48 12.01 -19.45
N THR A 298 -7.48 12.84 -19.49
CA THR A 298 -7.54 14.23 -19.07
C THR A 298 -8.51 14.87 -20.04
N GLU A 299 -9.69 15.15 -19.59
CA GLU A 299 -10.70 16.10 -20.04
C GLU A 299 -12.10 15.50 -19.86
N ILE A 300 -12.99 16.27 -19.23
CA ILE A 300 -14.46 16.15 -19.17
C ILE A 300 -15.07 15.60 -17.86
N TYR A 301 -14.42 15.47 -16.71
CA TYR A 301 -15.17 15.10 -15.49
C TYR A 301 -15.01 16.10 -14.34
N THR A 302 -15.30 17.39 -14.60
CA THR A 302 -15.41 18.39 -13.53
C THR A 302 -16.78 18.40 -12.83
N HIS A 303 -17.73 17.55 -13.23
CA HIS A 303 -19.07 17.49 -12.66
C HIS A 303 -19.64 16.06 -12.66
N ILE A 304 -19.04 15.14 -11.88
CA ILE A 304 -19.86 14.03 -11.39
C ILE A 304 -20.69 14.61 -10.27
N ASP A 305 -22.00 14.55 -10.45
CA ASP A 305 -22.99 15.07 -9.54
C ASP A 305 -22.71 14.53 -8.14
N ASN A 306 -22.60 15.41 -7.15
CA ASN A 306 -22.41 15.05 -5.75
C ASN A 306 -23.42 14.01 -5.28
N GLU A 307 -24.57 13.91 -5.94
CA GLU A 307 -25.63 12.94 -5.67
C GLU A 307 -25.19 11.48 -5.98
N ALA A 308 -24.47 11.23 -7.09
CA ALA A 308 -23.98 9.89 -7.43
C ALA A 308 -23.02 9.34 -6.37
N LEU A 309 -22.16 10.19 -5.78
CA LEU A 309 -21.23 9.79 -4.71
C LEU A 309 -21.97 9.53 -3.39
N ARG A 310 -23.01 10.31 -3.09
CA ARG A 310 -23.89 10.08 -1.92
C ARG A 310 -24.66 8.77 -2.05
N VAL A 311 -25.19 8.48 -3.23
CA VAL A 311 -25.89 7.22 -3.53
C VAL A 311 -24.90 6.05 -3.40
N ALA A 312 -23.67 6.16 -3.91
CA ALA A 312 -22.63 5.14 -3.78
C ALA A 312 -22.28 4.86 -2.30
N ALA A 313 -22.16 5.88 -1.46
CA ALA A 313 -21.89 5.71 -0.04
C ALA A 313 -23.04 5.01 0.70
N LYS A 314 -24.30 5.34 0.37
CA LYS A 314 -25.49 4.71 0.97
C LYS A 314 -25.75 3.29 0.45
N ALA A 315 -25.37 3.00 -0.79
CA ALA A 315 -25.57 1.67 -1.40
C ALA A 315 -24.60 0.59 -0.87
N ASN A 316 -23.58 0.95 -0.06
CA ASN A 316 -22.79 -0.07 0.61
C ASN A 316 -23.67 -0.79 1.64
N PRO A 317 -23.85 -2.14 1.57
CA PRO A 317 -24.73 -2.86 2.47
C PRO A 317 -24.29 -2.78 3.95
N LEU A 318 -23.05 -2.38 4.22
CA LEU A 318 -22.54 -2.12 5.57
C LEU A 318 -22.94 -0.73 6.10
N SER A 319 -23.62 0.10 5.32
CA SER A 319 -24.06 1.44 5.73
C SER A 319 -25.08 1.42 6.89
N GLN A 320 -25.81 0.33 7.05
CA GLN A 320 -26.87 0.17 8.06
C GLN A 320 -26.44 -0.64 9.27
N VAL A 321 -25.16 -0.98 9.42
CA VAL A 321 -24.66 -1.73 10.58
C VAL A 321 -24.76 -0.84 11.82
N LYS A 322 -25.60 -1.24 12.78
CA LYS A 322 -25.76 -0.54 14.05
C LYS A 322 -24.54 -0.79 14.91
N THR A 323 -23.96 0.27 15.47
CA THR A 323 -22.86 0.18 16.42
C THR A 323 -23.34 -0.56 17.67
N LYS A 324 -22.77 -1.72 18.00
CA LYS A 324 -22.99 -2.37 19.29
C LYS A 324 -22.31 -1.52 20.36
N GLY A 325 -23.07 -0.81 21.16
CA GLY A 325 -22.53 0.00 22.27
C GLY A 325 -23.45 1.09 22.74
N LYS A 326 -24.73 0.80 22.99
CA LYS A 326 -25.44 1.54 24.03
C LYS A 326 -24.92 1.00 25.36
N ILE A 327 -24.02 1.76 26.00
CA ILE A 327 -23.85 1.68 27.44
C ILE A 327 -25.26 1.87 28.01
N LYS A 328 -25.74 0.91 28.78
CA LYS A 328 -26.91 1.14 29.63
C LYS A 328 -26.55 2.35 30.49
N ASP A 329 -27.27 3.44 30.32
CA ASP A 329 -27.35 4.46 31.34
C ASP A 329 -27.93 3.75 32.54
N ASP A 330 -27.09 3.43 33.54
CA ASP A 330 -27.56 3.08 34.87
C ASP A 330 -28.15 4.36 35.47
N ASP A 331 -29.46 4.45 35.33
CA ASP A 331 -30.26 5.33 36.19
C ASP A 331 -30.13 4.80 37.64
N ASN A 332 -29.40 5.54 38.45
CA ASN A 332 -29.73 5.83 39.85
C ASN A 332 -28.97 7.02 40.38
#